data_1c00339a2dfaf6663750156cb453ede8
#
_entry.id   1c00339a2dfaf6663750156cb453ede8
#
_cell.length_a   1.000
_cell.length_b   1.000
_cell.length_c   1.000
_cell.angle_alpha   90.00
_cell.angle_beta   90.00
_cell.angle_gamma   90.00
#
_symmetry.space_group_name_H-M   'P 1'
#
loop_
_entity.id
_entity.type
_entity.pdbx_description
1 polymer ?
#
loop_
_entity_poly.entity_id
_entity_poly.type
_entity_poly.pdbx_seq_one_letter_code
_entity_poly.pdbx_strand_id
1 'polypeptide(L)'
;MRDRFATAIYVVLIIAAAIAIAFLSTRFGFERDWSDAGSASLSPSSVTMLQALDAPVEVVSYASRAGGLRAVIADFVERYRRAKPDLTLRFVDPEADPAAMRAAGVSVDGELELHYKERSERLKVLSETEFSNALLRLSRTRERIVAFLEGEGERQPLGKANADLGQFVGALQDRGLRAVPLPLANTGQVPQNADLVVVANPQVKLTPAIVAELVDYIDRGGNLLWLTEPGEDVGLDALAQALSVRVLPGTVVDASGSAFGLGDPSFVAINKFPAHAITRDFVLTILLPQPAAVAQLADPKWDIKPILHSSDKSWNETGHIPKAGEASDTIRQDADAGEIPGPLDLAFALSRVSPRPDRREQRVVVIGDGDFLSNTSLGNGGNREFGQRVFDWLLGDDDQIVVPDKTAPDRALALSQAELGVLSFVFLIGVPLLLAVTGTFIWWRRRRR
;
A
#
# COMPACT_ATOMS: atom_id res chain seq x y z
N MET A 1 -75.05 0.92 -10.87
CA MET A 1 -74.14 0.22 -11.84
C MET A 1 -72.92 1.04 -12.23
N ARG A 2 -73.04 2.34 -12.46
CA ARG A 2 -71.89 3.24 -12.86
C ARG A 2 -70.77 3.25 -11.83
N ASP A 3 -71.08 3.24 -10.52
CA ASP A 3 -70.05 3.33 -9.45
C ASP A 3 -69.24 2.03 -9.31
N ARG A 4 -69.86 0.86 -9.51
CA ARG A 4 -69.14 -0.41 -9.50
C ARG A 4 -68.21 -0.58 -10.68
N PHE A 5 -68.57 -0.02 -11.87
CA PHE A 5 -67.78 -0.05 -13.06
C PHE A 5 -66.56 0.90 -12.94
N ALA A 6 -66.74 2.11 -12.37
CA ALA A 6 -65.68 3.03 -12.07
C ALA A 6 -64.70 2.46 -11.06
N THR A 7 -65.19 1.76 -10.01
CA THR A 7 -64.31 1.11 -9.01
C THR A 7 -63.51 -0.04 -9.64
N ALA A 8 -64.11 -0.84 -10.55
CA ALA A 8 -63.39 -1.93 -11.22
C ALA A 8 -62.27 -1.39 -12.14
N ILE A 9 -62.53 -0.30 -12.89
CA ILE A 9 -61.50 0.37 -13.73
C ILE A 9 -60.37 0.90 -12.85
N TYR A 10 -60.70 1.50 -11.71
CA TYR A 10 -59.69 2.04 -10.80
C TYR A 10 -58.77 0.95 -10.21
N VAL A 11 -59.33 -0.21 -9.86
CA VAL A 11 -58.58 -1.38 -9.37
C VAL A 11 -57.65 -1.91 -10.48
N VAL A 12 -58.14 -2.02 -11.71
CA VAL A 12 -57.33 -2.49 -12.85
C VAL A 12 -56.17 -1.53 -13.14
N LEU A 13 -56.41 -0.22 -13.08
CA LEU A 13 -55.37 0.80 -13.25
C LEU A 13 -54.30 0.72 -12.15
N ILE A 14 -54.69 0.49 -10.89
CA ILE A 14 -53.74 0.33 -9.80
C ILE A 14 -52.87 -0.93 -9.99
N ILE A 15 -53.49 -2.03 -10.40
CA ILE A 15 -52.76 -3.29 -10.67
C ILE A 15 -51.80 -3.11 -11.86
N ALA A 16 -52.26 -2.46 -12.94
CA ALA A 16 -51.40 -2.15 -14.09
C ALA A 16 -50.23 -1.23 -13.72
N ALA A 17 -50.48 -0.21 -12.91
CA ALA A 17 -49.42 0.67 -12.39
C ALA A 17 -48.42 -0.07 -11.49
N ALA A 18 -48.89 -0.97 -10.63
CA ALA A 18 -48.03 -1.79 -9.75
C ALA A 18 -47.14 -2.74 -10.60
N ILE A 19 -47.72 -3.37 -11.64
CA ILE A 19 -46.96 -4.23 -12.58
C ILE A 19 -45.93 -3.40 -13.36
N ALA A 20 -46.30 -2.21 -13.83
CA ALA A 20 -45.39 -1.32 -14.53
C ALA A 20 -44.24 -0.86 -13.65
N ILE A 21 -44.50 -0.49 -12.38
CA ILE A 21 -43.47 -0.12 -11.41
C ILE A 21 -42.55 -1.30 -11.12
N ALA A 22 -43.11 -2.50 -10.90
CA ALA A 22 -42.33 -3.71 -10.70
C ALA A 22 -41.43 -4.02 -11.91
N PHE A 23 -41.95 -3.90 -13.13
CA PHE A 23 -41.20 -4.10 -14.37
C PHE A 23 -40.09 -3.03 -14.54
N LEU A 24 -40.40 -1.75 -14.32
CA LEU A 24 -39.40 -0.68 -14.37
C LEU A 24 -38.32 -0.88 -13.29
N SER A 25 -38.69 -1.26 -12.07
CA SER A 25 -37.77 -1.52 -10.97
C SER A 25 -36.80 -2.67 -11.27
N THR A 26 -37.23 -3.70 -12.00
CA THR A 26 -36.34 -4.81 -12.40
C THR A 26 -35.46 -4.45 -13.62
N ARG A 27 -35.94 -3.57 -14.50
CA ARG A 27 -35.20 -3.20 -15.72
C ARG A 27 -34.26 -2.01 -15.53
N PHE A 28 -34.56 -1.12 -14.61
CA PHE A 28 -33.78 0.07 -14.26
C PHE A 28 -33.42 -0.01 -12.77
N GLY A 29 -32.68 -1.07 -12.40
CA GLY A 29 -32.14 -1.20 -11.04
C GLY A 29 -31.20 -0.03 -10.73
N PHE A 30 -31.63 0.90 -9.89
CA PHE A 30 -30.78 1.94 -9.35
C PHE A 30 -30.25 1.45 -7.99
N GLU A 31 -29.03 0.94 -8.01
CA GLU A 31 -28.33 0.55 -6.79
C GLU A 31 -27.52 1.75 -6.28
N ARG A 32 -27.82 2.19 -5.08
CA ARG A 32 -27.03 3.19 -4.36
C ARG A 32 -26.54 2.58 -3.05
N ASP A 33 -25.23 2.63 -2.87
CA ASP A 33 -24.63 2.19 -1.61
C ASP A 33 -24.99 3.19 -0.51
N TRP A 34 -25.78 2.71 0.46
CA TRP A 34 -26.24 3.47 1.63
C TRP A 34 -25.42 3.14 2.88
N SER A 35 -24.37 2.33 2.74
CA SER A 35 -23.47 2.04 3.84
C SER A 35 -22.61 3.26 4.17
N ASP A 36 -22.40 3.54 5.45
CA ASP A 36 -21.72 4.74 5.96
C ASP A 36 -20.25 4.86 5.49
N ALA A 37 -19.65 3.73 5.03
CA ALA A 37 -18.28 3.65 4.53
C ALA A 37 -18.19 3.18 3.06
N GLY A 38 -19.30 3.10 2.31
CA GLY A 38 -19.30 2.55 0.95
C GLY A 38 -18.84 1.09 0.90
N SER A 39 -19.07 0.32 1.98
CA SER A 39 -18.57 -1.06 2.14
C SER A 39 -19.20 -2.07 1.18
N ALA A 40 -20.36 -1.72 0.59
CA ALA A 40 -21.06 -2.56 -0.39
C ALA A 40 -20.59 -2.32 -1.84
N SER A 41 -19.76 -1.29 -2.09
CA SER A 41 -19.23 -0.96 -3.43
C SER A 41 -17.71 -1.08 -3.47
N LEU A 42 -17.15 -1.30 -4.66
CA LEU A 42 -15.71 -1.23 -4.87
C LEU A 42 -15.21 0.23 -4.85
N SER A 43 -13.93 0.40 -4.56
CA SER A 43 -13.28 1.70 -4.70
C SER A 43 -13.23 2.14 -6.17
N PRO A 44 -13.24 3.45 -6.47
CA PRO A 44 -13.10 3.94 -7.83
C PRO A 44 -11.86 3.41 -8.54
N SER A 45 -10.75 3.23 -7.82
CA SER A 45 -9.50 2.68 -8.34
C SER A 45 -9.65 1.22 -8.76
N SER A 46 -10.32 0.39 -7.95
CA SER A 46 -10.62 -1.01 -8.30
C SER A 46 -11.51 -1.10 -9.55
N VAL A 47 -12.52 -0.23 -9.65
CA VAL A 47 -13.42 -0.18 -10.81
C VAL A 47 -12.65 0.21 -12.08
N THR A 48 -11.81 1.25 -12.01
CA THR A 48 -11.00 1.70 -13.16
C THR A 48 -10.06 0.59 -13.63
N MET A 49 -9.40 -0.11 -12.70
CA MET A 49 -8.54 -1.25 -13.03
C MET A 49 -9.31 -2.38 -13.71
N LEU A 50 -10.48 -2.76 -13.19
CA LEU A 50 -11.31 -3.82 -13.78
C LEU A 50 -11.75 -3.48 -15.20
N GLN A 51 -12.08 -2.22 -15.49
CA GLN A 51 -12.43 -1.73 -16.82
C GLN A 51 -11.26 -1.76 -17.81
N ALA A 52 -10.02 -1.68 -17.31
CA ALA A 52 -8.81 -1.79 -18.13
C ALA A 52 -8.44 -3.23 -18.50
N LEU A 53 -9.05 -4.24 -17.86
CA LEU A 53 -8.81 -5.65 -18.18
C LEU A 53 -9.55 -6.05 -19.47
N ASP A 54 -8.80 -6.49 -20.47
CA ASP A 54 -9.26 -6.82 -21.84
C ASP A 54 -9.68 -8.30 -22.01
N ALA A 55 -9.54 -9.13 -20.97
CA ALA A 55 -9.87 -10.56 -21.00
C ALA A 55 -10.73 -10.96 -19.79
N PRO A 56 -11.45 -12.10 -19.86
CA PRO A 56 -12.22 -12.61 -18.74
C PRO A 56 -11.30 -13.02 -17.56
N VAL A 57 -11.88 -12.96 -16.36
CA VAL A 57 -11.23 -13.39 -15.12
C VAL A 57 -11.96 -14.62 -14.58
N GLU A 58 -11.24 -15.70 -14.28
CA GLU A 58 -11.77 -16.83 -13.53
C GLU A 58 -11.23 -16.80 -12.10
N VAL A 59 -12.14 -16.93 -11.14
CA VAL A 59 -11.83 -17.05 -9.71
C VAL A 59 -12.17 -18.46 -9.28
N VAL A 60 -11.18 -19.22 -8.81
CA VAL A 60 -11.37 -20.52 -8.20
C VAL A 60 -11.23 -20.37 -6.69
N SER A 61 -12.26 -20.72 -5.95
CA SER A 61 -12.23 -20.69 -4.49
C SER A 61 -12.17 -22.08 -3.91
N TYR A 62 -11.16 -22.34 -3.11
CA TYR A 62 -10.98 -23.58 -2.37
C TYR A 62 -11.63 -23.45 -0.99
N ALA A 63 -12.96 -23.53 -0.96
CA ALA A 63 -13.72 -23.31 0.25
C ALA A 63 -14.63 -24.53 0.58
N SER A 64 -14.63 -24.92 1.85
CA SER A 64 -15.51 -25.95 2.37
C SER A 64 -16.98 -25.53 2.27
N ARG A 65 -17.89 -26.53 2.23
CA ARG A 65 -19.34 -26.25 2.22
C ARG A 65 -19.87 -25.83 3.58
N ALA A 66 -19.12 -26.15 4.63
CA ALA A 66 -19.51 -25.83 5.99
C ALA A 66 -19.20 -24.36 6.35
N GLY A 67 -19.88 -23.80 7.35
CA GLY A 67 -19.50 -22.53 7.99
C GLY A 67 -19.84 -21.23 7.25
N GLY A 68 -20.53 -21.28 6.11
CA GLY A 68 -21.00 -20.06 5.40
C GLY A 68 -19.90 -19.28 4.64
N LEU A 69 -18.65 -19.77 4.62
CA LEU A 69 -17.51 -19.11 3.97
C LEU A 69 -17.75 -18.89 2.46
N ARG A 70 -18.38 -19.85 1.77
CA ARG A 70 -18.74 -19.71 0.35
C ARG A 70 -19.68 -18.54 0.09
N ALA A 71 -20.61 -18.26 0.98
CA ALA A 71 -21.52 -17.12 0.85
C ALA A 71 -20.74 -15.79 0.96
N VAL A 72 -19.85 -15.68 1.94
CA VAL A 72 -18.99 -14.49 2.11
C VAL A 72 -18.13 -14.25 0.88
N ILE A 73 -17.51 -15.31 0.35
CA ILE A 73 -16.68 -15.21 -0.88
C ILE A 73 -17.54 -14.86 -2.10
N ALA A 74 -18.71 -15.47 -2.22
CA ALA A 74 -19.64 -15.18 -3.33
C ALA A 74 -20.07 -13.71 -3.31
N ASP A 75 -20.47 -13.18 -2.16
CA ASP A 75 -20.87 -11.79 -1.99
C ASP A 75 -19.69 -10.82 -2.28
N PHE A 76 -18.49 -11.20 -1.88
CA PHE A 76 -17.29 -10.43 -2.20
C PHE A 76 -17.03 -10.39 -3.70
N VAL A 77 -17.01 -11.53 -4.37
CA VAL A 77 -16.73 -11.64 -5.82
C VAL A 77 -17.86 -11.00 -6.66
N GLU A 78 -19.11 -11.04 -6.16
CA GLU A 78 -20.24 -10.40 -6.84
C GLU A 78 -20.06 -8.88 -6.98
N ARG A 79 -19.41 -8.22 -6.02
CA ARG A 79 -19.07 -6.80 -6.15
C ARG A 79 -18.15 -6.54 -7.35
N TYR A 80 -17.20 -7.44 -7.61
CA TYR A 80 -16.31 -7.37 -8.77
C TYR A 80 -17.04 -7.71 -10.07
N ARG A 81 -17.93 -8.70 -10.04
CA ARG A 81 -18.72 -9.11 -11.22
C ARG A 81 -19.65 -8.01 -11.71
N ARG A 82 -20.16 -7.16 -10.81
CA ARG A 82 -20.94 -5.97 -11.21
C ARG A 82 -20.11 -4.97 -12.05
N ALA A 83 -18.83 -4.80 -11.73
CA ALA A 83 -17.93 -3.92 -12.47
C ALA A 83 -17.32 -4.60 -13.71
N LYS A 84 -17.18 -5.95 -13.70
CA LYS A 84 -16.64 -6.76 -14.79
C LYS A 84 -17.50 -8.02 -14.97
N PRO A 85 -18.51 -7.98 -15.84
CA PRO A 85 -19.51 -9.05 -15.99
C PRO A 85 -18.96 -10.41 -16.46
N ASP A 86 -17.80 -10.43 -17.12
CA ASP A 86 -17.10 -11.63 -17.58
C ASP A 86 -16.16 -12.24 -16.49
N LEU A 87 -16.30 -11.81 -15.24
CA LEU A 87 -15.67 -12.44 -14.10
C LEU A 87 -16.53 -13.62 -13.61
N THR A 88 -15.92 -14.78 -13.48
CA THR A 88 -16.58 -16.03 -13.08
C THR A 88 -16.03 -16.53 -11.76
N LEU A 89 -16.88 -17.18 -10.95
CA LEU A 89 -16.48 -17.81 -9.69
C LEU A 89 -16.84 -19.29 -9.70
N ARG A 90 -15.87 -20.14 -9.35
CA ARG A 90 -16.02 -21.58 -9.20
C ARG A 90 -15.53 -22.02 -7.83
N PHE A 91 -16.30 -22.86 -7.16
CA PHE A 91 -15.90 -23.45 -5.86
C PHE A 91 -15.37 -24.86 -6.05
N VAL A 92 -14.24 -25.14 -5.41
CA VAL A 92 -13.67 -26.47 -5.21
C VAL A 92 -13.79 -26.80 -3.73
N ASP A 93 -14.24 -28.00 -3.41
CA ASP A 93 -14.41 -28.46 -2.03
C ASP A 93 -13.12 -29.13 -1.55
N PRO A 94 -12.41 -28.57 -0.57
CA PRO A 94 -11.17 -29.16 -0.06
C PRO A 94 -11.37 -30.56 0.56
N GLU A 95 -12.53 -30.79 1.13
CA GLU A 95 -12.85 -32.07 1.79
C GLU A 95 -13.18 -33.17 0.77
N ALA A 96 -13.67 -32.80 -0.42
CA ALA A 96 -14.05 -33.76 -1.46
C ALA A 96 -12.85 -34.36 -2.21
N ASP A 97 -11.74 -33.59 -2.35
CA ASP A 97 -10.51 -34.07 -3.03
C ASP A 97 -9.24 -33.56 -2.33
N PRO A 98 -8.85 -34.17 -1.21
CA PRO A 98 -7.64 -33.79 -0.49
C PRO A 98 -6.33 -34.01 -1.29
N ALA A 99 -6.36 -34.87 -2.32
CA ALA A 99 -5.20 -35.11 -3.17
C ALA A 99 -4.99 -33.96 -4.15
N ALA A 100 -6.07 -33.48 -4.78
CA ALA A 100 -6.05 -32.31 -5.64
C ALA A 100 -5.62 -31.05 -4.86
N MET A 101 -6.07 -30.92 -3.59
CA MET A 101 -5.70 -29.80 -2.71
C MET A 101 -4.20 -29.78 -2.41
N ARG A 102 -3.62 -30.94 -2.08
CA ARG A 102 -2.17 -31.05 -1.85
C ARG A 102 -1.38 -30.79 -3.12
N ALA A 103 -1.81 -31.33 -4.26
CA ALA A 103 -1.19 -31.08 -5.55
C ALA A 103 -1.29 -29.59 -5.95
N ALA A 104 -2.40 -28.96 -5.64
CA ALA A 104 -2.61 -27.54 -5.84
C ALA A 104 -1.87 -26.67 -4.78
N GLY A 105 -1.28 -27.23 -3.73
CA GLY A 105 -0.54 -26.48 -2.68
C GLY A 105 -1.43 -25.54 -1.86
N VAL A 106 -2.73 -25.81 -1.76
CA VAL A 106 -3.68 -25.02 -0.96
C VAL A 106 -3.43 -25.28 0.52
N SER A 107 -3.29 -24.22 1.30
CA SER A 107 -2.91 -24.28 2.70
C SER A 107 -3.99 -23.76 3.67
N VAL A 108 -4.95 -22.99 3.18
CA VAL A 108 -5.99 -22.35 3.99
C VAL A 108 -7.35 -22.57 3.35
N ASP A 109 -8.37 -22.86 4.19
CA ASP A 109 -9.76 -22.92 3.73
C ASP A 109 -10.24 -21.53 3.30
N GLY A 110 -10.82 -21.43 2.10
CA GLY A 110 -11.21 -20.16 1.49
C GLY A 110 -10.14 -19.48 0.63
N GLU A 111 -8.98 -20.11 0.44
CA GLU A 111 -7.96 -19.61 -0.47
C GLU A 111 -8.54 -19.41 -1.88
N LEU A 112 -8.19 -18.29 -2.52
CA LEU A 112 -8.62 -17.97 -3.88
C LEU A 112 -7.47 -18.15 -4.85
N GLU A 113 -7.76 -18.63 -6.05
CA GLU A 113 -6.85 -18.63 -7.19
C GLU A 113 -7.49 -17.81 -8.31
N LEU A 114 -6.84 -16.73 -8.68
CA LEU A 114 -7.26 -15.84 -9.75
C LEU A 114 -6.58 -16.24 -11.04
N HIS A 115 -7.32 -16.41 -12.11
CA HIS A 115 -6.80 -16.69 -13.44
C HIS A 115 -7.13 -15.55 -14.38
N TYR A 116 -6.12 -15.03 -15.05
CA TYR A 116 -6.27 -14.02 -16.08
C TYR A 116 -5.31 -14.30 -17.25
N LYS A 117 -5.86 -14.52 -18.44
CA LYS A 117 -5.11 -15.05 -19.59
C LYS A 117 -4.43 -16.38 -19.20
N GLU A 118 -3.13 -16.50 -19.40
CA GLU A 118 -2.35 -17.72 -19.09
C GLU A 118 -1.66 -17.66 -17.71
N ARG A 119 -2.04 -16.69 -16.87
CA ARG A 119 -1.43 -16.46 -15.55
C ARG A 119 -2.41 -16.75 -14.44
N SER A 120 -1.87 -17.17 -13.31
CA SER A 120 -2.65 -17.33 -12.10
C SER A 120 -1.90 -16.79 -10.89
N GLU A 121 -2.65 -16.36 -9.90
CA GLU A 121 -2.13 -15.90 -8.62
C GLU A 121 -3.06 -16.33 -7.48
N ARG A 122 -2.47 -16.66 -6.34
CA ARG A 122 -3.21 -17.11 -5.15
C ARG A 122 -3.27 -16.05 -4.09
N LEU A 123 -4.42 -16.04 -3.44
CA LEU A 123 -4.73 -15.14 -2.34
C LEU A 123 -5.17 -15.95 -1.12
N LYS A 124 -4.53 -15.68 0.01
CA LYS A 124 -4.90 -16.24 1.32
C LYS A 124 -5.78 -15.30 2.14
N VAL A 125 -5.83 -14.04 1.75
CA VAL A 125 -6.62 -13.00 2.44
C VAL A 125 -7.66 -12.44 1.49
N LEU A 126 -8.92 -12.45 1.95
CA LEU A 126 -10.05 -11.90 1.21
C LEU A 126 -10.21 -10.41 1.54
N SER A 127 -9.50 -9.56 0.79
CA SER A 127 -9.63 -8.11 0.89
C SER A 127 -9.69 -7.45 -0.49
N GLU A 128 -10.31 -6.28 -0.58
CA GLU A 128 -10.38 -5.54 -1.85
C GLU A 128 -8.98 -5.17 -2.36
N THR A 129 -8.09 -4.76 -1.46
CA THR A 129 -6.72 -4.40 -1.77
C THR A 129 -5.95 -5.57 -2.38
N GLU A 130 -5.95 -6.73 -1.71
CA GLU A 130 -5.21 -7.91 -2.18
C GLU A 130 -5.77 -8.44 -3.51
N PHE A 131 -7.10 -8.52 -3.63
CA PHE A 131 -7.75 -9.01 -4.83
C PHE A 131 -7.51 -8.12 -6.05
N SER A 132 -7.66 -6.81 -5.88
CA SER A 132 -7.45 -5.83 -6.95
C SER A 132 -5.97 -5.74 -7.36
N ASN A 133 -5.05 -5.78 -6.39
CA ASN A 133 -3.62 -5.79 -6.66
C ASN A 133 -3.16 -7.08 -7.35
N ALA A 134 -3.72 -8.24 -7.00
CA ALA A 134 -3.44 -9.49 -7.71
C ALA A 134 -3.89 -9.42 -9.16
N LEU A 135 -5.10 -8.92 -9.45
CA LEU A 135 -5.54 -8.71 -10.82
C LEU A 135 -4.65 -7.72 -11.58
N LEU A 136 -4.21 -6.65 -10.92
CA LEU A 136 -3.27 -5.69 -11.49
C LEU A 136 -1.93 -6.37 -11.85
N ARG A 137 -1.37 -7.21 -10.95
CA ARG A 137 -0.16 -7.99 -11.22
C ARG A 137 -0.35 -8.97 -12.38
N LEU A 138 -1.46 -9.69 -12.42
CA LEU A 138 -1.80 -10.62 -13.50
C LEU A 138 -1.98 -9.92 -14.85
N SER A 139 -2.45 -8.68 -14.87
CA SER A 139 -2.62 -7.90 -16.10
C SER A 139 -1.32 -7.42 -16.73
N ARG A 140 -0.22 -7.44 -15.98
CA ARG A 140 1.08 -7.01 -16.48
C ARG A 140 1.59 -7.94 -17.57
N THR A 141 2.14 -7.36 -18.62
CA THR A 141 2.62 -8.15 -19.76
C THR A 141 3.95 -8.86 -19.50
N ARG A 142 4.73 -8.39 -18.51
CA ARG A 142 6.03 -8.99 -18.16
C ARG A 142 6.30 -8.95 -16.66
N GLU A 143 7.18 -9.84 -16.20
CA GLU A 143 7.74 -9.86 -14.85
C GLU A 143 8.66 -8.64 -14.66
N ARG A 144 8.60 -7.99 -13.51
CA ARG A 144 9.47 -6.86 -13.13
C ARG A 144 10.78 -7.39 -12.56
N ILE A 145 11.89 -7.06 -13.18
CA ILE A 145 13.22 -7.50 -12.76
C ILE A 145 13.91 -6.40 -11.96
N VAL A 146 14.23 -6.70 -10.71
CA VAL A 146 15.00 -5.84 -9.81
C VAL A 146 16.39 -6.44 -9.65
N ALA A 147 17.42 -5.73 -10.11
CA ALA A 147 18.80 -6.17 -10.05
C ALA A 147 19.51 -5.54 -8.84
N PHE A 148 20.02 -6.36 -7.94
CA PHE A 148 20.72 -5.95 -6.74
C PHE A 148 22.23 -6.04 -6.99
N LEU A 149 22.94 -4.91 -6.82
CA LEU A 149 24.40 -4.89 -6.88
C LEU A 149 24.97 -5.87 -5.85
N GLU A 150 25.95 -6.64 -6.25
CA GLU A 150 26.56 -7.69 -5.44
C GLU A 150 28.05 -7.84 -5.78
N GLY A 151 28.87 -8.06 -4.76
CA GLY A 151 30.30 -8.35 -4.89
C GLY A 151 31.19 -7.49 -4.00
N GLU A 152 30.71 -6.33 -3.58
CA GLU A 152 31.46 -5.36 -2.78
C GLU A 152 30.94 -5.26 -1.33
N GLY A 153 30.34 -6.34 -0.82
CA GLY A 153 29.86 -6.47 0.55
C GLY A 153 28.49 -5.84 0.81
N GLU A 154 27.70 -5.66 -0.25
CA GLU A 154 26.34 -5.16 -0.16
C GLU A 154 25.42 -6.10 0.64
N ARG A 155 24.31 -5.57 1.14
CA ARG A 155 23.26 -6.33 1.80
C ARG A 155 22.66 -7.35 0.81
N GLN A 156 22.69 -8.62 1.20
CA GLN A 156 22.22 -9.71 0.35
C GLN A 156 20.70 -9.69 0.18
N PRO A 157 20.17 -9.63 -1.05
CA PRO A 157 18.73 -9.53 -1.30
C PRO A 157 17.95 -10.76 -0.85
N LEU A 158 18.56 -11.95 -0.84
CA LEU A 158 17.94 -13.20 -0.40
C LEU A 158 18.61 -13.78 0.85
N GLY A 159 19.47 -13.02 1.48
CA GLY A 159 20.23 -13.44 2.65
C GLY A 159 19.37 -13.51 3.91
N LYS A 160 19.85 -14.29 4.90
CA LYS A 160 19.17 -14.53 6.17
C LYS A 160 19.85 -13.86 7.35
N ALA A 161 20.99 -13.21 7.16
CA ALA A 161 21.64 -12.48 8.20
C ALA A 161 20.82 -11.26 8.65
N ASN A 162 21.09 -10.76 9.84
CA ASN A 162 20.34 -9.64 10.42
C ASN A 162 20.35 -8.40 9.51
N ALA A 163 21.48 -8.10 8.89
CA ALA A 163 21.65 -6.95 8.01
C ALA A 163 21.14 -7.18 6.57
N ASP A 164 20.81 -8.43 6.20
CA ASP A 164 20.33 -8.75 4.86
C ASP A 164 18.88 -8.32 4.62
N LEU A 165 18.45 -8.31 3.35
CA LEU A 165 17.13 -7.85 2.91
C LEU A 165 16.14 -9.00 2.64
N GLY A 166 16.47 -10.25 3.02
CA GLY A 166 15.75 -11.44 2.57
C GLY A 166 14.25 -11.46 2.89
N GLN A 167 13.84 -10.96 4.06
CA GLN A 167 12.43 -10.87 4.42
C GLN A 167 11.68 -9.82 3.57
N PHE A 168 12.32 -8.67 3.32
CA PHE A 168 11.73 -7.63 2.49
C PHE A 168 11.62 -8.06 1.04
N VAL A 169 12.71 -8.60 0.47
CA VAL A 169 12.73 -9.06 -0.92
C VAL A 169 11.78 -10.25 -1.12
N GLY A 170 11.64 -11.15 -0.13
CA GLY A 170 10.63 -12.21 -0.16
C GLY A 170 9.22 -11.64 -0.30
N ALA A 171 8.87 -10.61 0.48
CA ALA A 171 7.58 -9.94 0.36
C ALA A 171 7.38 -9.24 -1.01
N LEU A 172 8.45 -8.75 -1.65
CA LEU A 172 8.38 -8.22 -3.02
C LEU A 172 8.17 -9.34 -4.04
N GLN A 173 8.81 -10.50 -3.86
CA GLN A 173 8.64 -11.65 -4.75
C GLN A 173 7.21 -12.20 -4.67
N ASP A 174 6.61 -12.24 -3.49
CA ASP A 174 5.19 -12.61 -3.31
C ASP A 174 4.26 -11.65 -4.08
N ARG A 175 4.70 -10.43 -4.35
CA ARG A 175 4.00 -9.42 -5.16
C ARG A 175 4.34 -9.48 -6.66
N GLY A 176 5.06 -10.52 -7.11
CA GLY A 176 5.40 -10.75 -8.52
C GLY A 176 6.62 -9.97 -9.02
N LEU A 177 7.50 -9.50 -8.13
CA LEU A 177 8.81 -8.96 -8.49
C LEU A 177 9.85 -10.09 -8.53
N ARG A 178 10.83 -10.00 -9.43
CA ARG A 178 11.94 -10.93 -9.50
C ARG A 178 13.23 -10.24 -9.12
N ALA A 179 13.77 -10.60 -7.97
CA ALA A 179 15.10 -10.16 -7.54
C ALA A 179 16.18 -11.02 -8.21
N VAL A 180 17.18 -10.36 -8.78
CA VAL A 180 18.35 -11.00 -9.39
C VAL A 180 19.64 -10.36 -8.89
N PRO A 181 20.70 -11.14 -8.64
CA PRO A 181 22.01 -10.60 -8.32
C PRO A 181 22.62 -9.89 -9.53
N LEU A 182 23.38 -8.82 -9.28
CA LEU A 182 24.06 -8.03 -10.29
C LEU A 182 25.55 -7.91 -9.95
N PRO A 183 26.38 -8.93 -10.21
CA PRO A 183 27.81 -8.89 -9.98
C PRO A 183 28.52 -8.11 -11.09
N LEU A 184 28.48 -6.77 -11.03
CA LEU A 184 29.02 -5.88 -12.08
C LEU A 184 30.51 -6.09 -12.34
N ALA A 185 31.29 -6.48 -11.33
CA ALA A 185 32.70 -6.84 -11.50
C ALA A 185 32.89 -7.96 -12.53
N ASN A 186 31.92 -8.87 -12.65
CA ASN A 186 31.98 -10.02 -13.55
C ASN A 186 31.22 -9.79 -14.86
N THR A 187 30.06 -9.13 -14.79
CA THR A 187 29.18 -8.92 -15.96
C THR A 187 29.55 -7.69 -16.77
N GLY A 188 30.19 -6.71 -16.15
CA GLY A 188 30.62 -5.45 -16.77
C GLY A 188 29.49 -4.50 -17.20
N GLN A 189 28.24 -4.98 -17.23
CA GLN A 189 27.10 -4.19 -17.69
C GLN A 189 25.81 -4.54 -16.95
N VAL A 190 24.94 -3.54 -16.74
CA VAL A 190 23.59 -3.74 -16.26
C VAL A 190 22.71 -4.33 -17.38
N PRO A 191 21.98 -5.44 -17.13
CA PRO A 191 21.10 -6.04 -18.13
C PRO A 191 20.03 -5.07 -18.62
N GLN A 192 19.78 -5.02 -19.93
CA GLN A 192 18.79 -4.11 -20.53
C GLN A 192 17.35 -4.35 -20.06
N ASN A 193 17.05 -5.55 -19.58
CA ASN A 193 15.76 -5.94 -19.07
C ASN A 193 15.58 -5.68 -17.56
N ALA A 194 16.58 -5.08 -16.88
CA ALA A 194 16.43 -4.64 -15.51
C ALA A 194 15.48 -3.40 -15.46
N ASP A 195 14.44 -3.52 -14.67
CA ASP A 195 13.48 -2.43 -14.43
C ASP A 195 13.97 -1.47 -13.36
N LEU A 196 14.75 -1.98 -12.41
CA LEU A 196 15.32 -1.24 -11.28
C LEU A 196 16.67 -1.85 -10.91
N VAL A 197 17.65 -1.00 -10.61
CA VAL A 197 18.90 -1.38 -9.95
C VAL A 197 18.85 -0.91 -8.50
N VAL A 198 19.30 -1.78 -7.59
CA VAL A 198 19.43 -1.46 -6.16
C VAL A 198 20.88 -1.53 -5.77
N VAL A 199 21.41 -0.44 -5.20
CA VAL A 199 22.72 -0.37 -4.54
C VAL A 199 22.47 -0.28 -3.05
N ALA A 200 22.75 -1.37 -2.33
CA ALA A 200 22.38 -1.52 -0.91
C ALA A 200 23.61 -1.56 -0.01
N ASN A 201 24.17 -0.39 0.28
CA ASN A 201 25.25 -0.20 1.22
C ASN A 201 26.50 -1.08 0.94
N PRO A 202 27.25 -0.86 -0.14
CA PRO A 202 28.53 -1.52 -0.36
C PRO A 202 29.48 -1.25 0.81
N GLN A 203 30.25 -2.27 1.21
CA GLN A 203 31.18 -2.19 2.33
C GLN A 203 32.64 -2.03 1.88
N VAL A 204 32.88 -2.24 0.60
CA VAL A 204 34.20 -2.11 -0.02
C VAL A 204 34.11 -1.04 -1.10
N LYS A 205 35.20 -0.28 -1.28
CA LYS A 205 35.27 0.76 -2.30
C LYS A 205 35.07 0.18 -3.70
N LEU A 206 34.06 0.68 -4.39
CA LEU A 206 33.74 0.24 -5.75
C LEU A 206 34.86 0.66 -6.72
N THR A 207 35.11 -0.21 -7.69
CA THR A 207 36.07 0.13 -8.75
C THR A 207 35.51 1.25 -9.66
N PRO A 208 36.35 2.09 -10.25
CA PRO A 208 35.88 3.11 -11.17
C PRO A 208 35.04 2.56 -12.34
N ALA A 209 35.31 1.35 -12.77
CA ALA A 209 34.54 0.69 -13.85
C ALA A 209 33.09 0.38 -13.44
N ILE A 210 32.87 -0.10 -12.21
CA ILE A 210 31.52 -0.36 -11.68
C ILE A 210 30.75 0.96 -11.56
N VAL A 211 31.38 1.99 -11.01
CA VAL A 211 30.75 3.31 -10.83
C VAL A 211 30.41 3.94 -12.18
N ALA A 212 31.32 3.84 -13.16
CA ALA A 212 31.07 4.33 -14.52
C ALA A 212 29.89 3.63 -15.19
N GLU A 213 29.72 2.30 -15.01
CA GLU A 213 28.56 1.57 -15.51
C GLU A 213 27.24 1.99 -14.81
N LEU A 214 27.28 2.23 -13.50
CA LEU A 214 26.10 2.76 -12.78
C LEU A 214 25.69 4.14 -13.30
N VAL A 215 26.65 5.03 -13.53
CA VAL A 215 26.40 6.36 -14.12
C VAL A 215 25.84 6.22 -15.54
N ASP A 216 26.43 5.36 -16.36
CA ASP A 216 25.98 5.12 -17.73
C ASP A 216 24.57 4.49 -17.75
N TYR A 217 24.27 3.59 -16.81
CA TYR A 217 22.92 3.05 -16.64
C TYR A 217 21.88 4.16 -16.33
N ILE A 218 22.22 5.10 -15.45
CA ILE A 218 21.39 6.28 -15.15
C ILE A 218 21.25 7.17 -16.38
N ASP A 219 22.33 7.42 -17.11
CA ASP A 219 22.31 8.26 -18.31
C ASP A 219 21.52 7.64 -19.45
N ARG A 220 21.42 6.30 -19.50
CA ARG A 220 20.53 5.57 -20.42
C ARG A 220 19.07 5.51 -19.94
N GLY A 221 18.70 6.18 -18.84
CA GLY A 221 17.33 6.23 -18.34
C GLY A 221 16.93 5.05 -17.44
N GLY A 222 17.89 4.45 -16.75
CA GLY A 222 17.63 3.40 -15.76
C GLY A 222 17.11 3.97 -14.45
N ASN A 223 16.25 3.23 -13.75
CA ASN A 223 15.76 3.57 -12.41
C ASN A 223 16.68 2.99 -11.35
N LEU A 224 16.90 3.74 -10.26
CA LEU A 224 17.84 3.35 -9.20
C LEU A 224 17.24 3.54 -7.81
N LEU A 225 17.48 2.58 -6.92
CA LEU A 225 17.40 2.76 -5.48
C LEU A 225 18.81 2.70 -4.91
N TRP A 226 19.24 3.80 -4.26
CA TRP A 226 20.50 3.87 -3.57
C TRP A 226 20.24 3.98 -2.06
N LEU A 227 20.55 2.91 -1.34
CA LEU A 227 20.58 2.85 0.11
C LEU A 227 22.01 3.06 0.58
N THR A 228 22.27 4.13 1.30
CA THR A 228 23.60 4.47 1.81
C THR A 228 23.59 4.51 3.35
N GLU A 229 24.74 4.51 3.94
CA GLU A 229 24.94 4.56 5.39
C GLU A 229 25.99 5.62 5.73
N PRO A 230 26.03 6.09 6.98
CA PRO A 230 27.20 6.83 7.47
C PRO A 230 28.45 5.95 7.42
N GLY A 231 29.59 6.51 7.05
CA GLY A 231 30.81 5.74 7.05
C GLY A 231 31.88 6.26 6.09
N GLU A 232 32.78 5.36 5.71
CA GLU A 232 33.87 5.67 4.81
C GLU A 232 33.38 5.84 3.35
N ASP A 233 34.20 6.57 2.56
CA ASP A 233 33.97 6.72 1.13
C ASP A 233 34.04 5.37 0.39
N VAL A 234 32.91 4.90 -0.07
CA VAL A 234 32.80 3.67 -0.89
C VAL A 234 32.95 3.92 -2.39
N GLY A 235 33.40 5.12 -2.80
CA GLY A 235 33.72 5.45 -4.19
C GLY A 235 32.53 5.84 -5.06
N LEU A 236 31.37 6.16 -4.50
CA LEU A 236 30.15 6.51 -5.23
C LEU A 236 30.01 8.00 -5.57
N ASP A 237 31.08 8.80 -5.41
CA ASP A 237 31.05 10.25 -5.67
C ASP A 237 30.59 10.62 -7.09
N ALA A 238 31.03 9.87 -8.11
CA ALA A 238 30.60 10.12 -9.48
C ALA A 238 29.11 9.83 -9.69
N LEU A 239 28.56 8.82 -9.02
CA LEU A 239 27.13 8.55 -9.02
C LEU A 239 26.37 9.67 -8.30
N ALA A 240 26.84 10.09 -7.13
CA ALA A 240 26.26 11.20 -6.37
C ALA A 240 26.21 12.50 -7.20
N GLN A 241 27.31 12.83 -7.91
CA GLN A 241 27.37 13.95 -8.83
C GLN A 241 26.37 13.82 -10.00
N ALA A 242 26.24 12.65 -10.61
CA ALA A 242 25.29 12.40 -11.69
C ALA A 242 23.84 12.56 -11.22
N LEU A 243 23.57 12.24 -9.97
CA LEU A 243 22.27 12.40 -9.30
C LEU A 243 22.06 13.80 -8.70
N SER A 244 23.08 14.67 -8.71
CA SER A 244 23.05 16.01 -8.10
C SER A 244 22.77 15.97 -6.59
N VAL A 245 23.29 14.97 -5.89
CA VAL A 245 23.19 14.80 -4.44
C VAL A 245 24.57 14.58 -3.83
N ARG A 246 24.66 14.70 -2.52
CA ARG A 246 25.82 14.25 -1.73
C ARG A 246 25.34 13.66 -0.41
N VAL A 247 26.05 12.67 0.09
CA VAL A 247 25.89 12.15 1.45
C VAL A 247 26.72 13.03 2.39
N LEU A 248 26.13 13.51 3.47
CA LEU A 248 26.83 14.30 4.47
C LEU A 248 27.62 13.39 5.41
N PRO A 249 28.74 13.86 5.95
CA PRO A 249 29.50 13.08 6.94
C PRO A 249 28.74 12.95 8.26
N GLY A 250 29.05 11.89 9.01
CA GLY A 250 28.47 11.62 10.32
C GLY A 250 27.09 10.94 10.26
N THR A 251 26.59 10.60 11.44
CA THR A 251 25.29 9.93 11.63
C THR A 251 24.29 10.95 12.16
N VAL A 252 23.07 10.93 11.62
CA VAL A 252 22.04 11.80 12.16
C VAL A 252 21.56 11.25 13.49
N VAL A 253 21.61 12.11 14.51
CA VAL A 253 21.09 11.86 15.84
C VAL A 253 19.91 12.77 16.12
N ASP A 254 18.92 12.26 16.86
CA ASP A 254 17.68 12.99 17.13
C ASP A 254 17.29 12.89 18.60
N ALA A 255 17.40 14.01 19.32
CA ALA A 255 17.04 14.09 20.73
C ALA A 255 15.53 13.88 20.99
N SER A 256 14.69 13.98 19.95
CA SER A 256 13.24 13.75 20.09
C SER A 256 12.87 12.27 20.20
N GLY A 257 13.80 11.35 19.88
CA GLY A 257 13.59 9.89 19.94
C GLY A 257 13.17 9.40 21.33
N SER A 258 13.59 10.07 22.38
CA SER A 258 13.17 9.76 23.76
C SER A 258 11.66 9.83 23.98
N ALA A 259 10.94 10.68 23.24
CA ALA A 259 9.49 10.77 23.29
C ALA A 259 8.78 9.51 22.72
N PHE A 260 9.50 8.71 21.92
CA PHE A 260 9.04 7.44 21.38
C PHE A 260 9.57 6.23 22.15
N GLY A 261 10.21 6.46 23.30
CA GLY A 261 10.82 5.41 24.13
C GLY A 261 12.14 4.86 23.55
N LEU A 262 12.74 5.54 22.58
CA LEU A 262 14.04 5.18 22.02
C LEU A 262 15.14 5.66 22.98
N GLY A 263 15.93 4.72 23.49
CA GLY A 263 17.05 5.02 24.40
C GLY A 263 18.33 5.43 23.66
N ASP A 264 18.41 5.17 22.37
CA ASP A 264 19.55 5.46 21.51
C ASP A 264 19.19 6.64 20.57
N PRO A 265 19.88 7.78 20.65
CA PRO A 265 19.58 8.96 19.83
C PRO A 265 19.91 8.77 18.34
N SER A 266 20.65 7.74 17.97
CA SER A 266 20.94 7.41 16.58
C SER A 266 19.79 6.69 15.85
N PHE A 267 18.73 6.29 16.59
CA PHE A 267 17.48 5.81 16.00
C PHE A 267 16.55 7.00 15.73
N VAL A 268 16.41 7.36 14.47
CA VAL A 268 15.58 8.50 14.06
C VAL A 268 14.16 8.04 13.74
N ALA A 269 13.18 8.58 14.50
CA ALA A 269 11.76 8.30 14.32
C ALA A 269 11.09 9.40 13.48
N ILE A 270 10.52 9.04 12.35
CA ILE A 270 9.87 9.98 11.42
C ILE A 270 8.37 9.69 11.37
N ASN A 271 7.55 10.68 11.72
CA ASN A 271 6.08 10.62 11.69
C ASN A 271 5.45 11.80 10.96
N LYS A 272 6.27 12.70 10.39
CA LYS A 272 5.82 13.80 9.54
C LYS A 272 6.55 13.68 8.19
N PHE A 273 5.81 13.74 7.12
CA PHE A 273 6.31 13.46 5.79
C PHE A 273 6.09 14.63 4.85
N PRO A 274 7.07 14.98 4.02
CA PRO A 274 6.86 15.88 2.89
C PRO A 274 5.81 15.34 1.92
N ALA A 275 5.14 16.23 1.21
CA ALA A 275 4.13 15.86 0.22
C ALA A 275 4.80 15.23 -1.02
N HIS A 276 4.66 13.92 -1.17
CA HIS A 276 5.15 13.16 -2.33
C HIS A 276 4.24 11.94 -2.58
N ALA A 277 4.29 11.35 -3.80
CA ALA A 277 3.50 10.15 -4.10
C ALA A 277 3.83 8.98 -3.16
N ILE A 278 5.11 8.80 -2.80
CA ILE A 278 5.58 7.76 -1.86
C ILE A 278 4.98 7.94 -0.46
N THR A 279 4.86 9.19 0.00
CA THR A 279 4.46 9.53 1.38
C THR A 279 3.00 9.98 1.49
N ARG A 280 2.26 10.02 0.38
CA ARG A 280 0.85 10.39 0.37
C ARG A 280 0.05 9.47 1.28
N ASP A 281 -0.70 10.04 2.22
CA ASP A 281 -1.53 9.32 3.18
C ASP A 281 -0.78 8.27 4.02
N PHE A 282 0.55 8.44 4.19
CA PHE A 282 1.36 7.58 5.04
C PHE A 282 1.30 8.10 6.48
N VAL A 283 0.81 7.26 7.39
CA VAL A 283 0.55 7.64 8.79
C VAL A 283 1.37 6.86 9.81
N LEU A 284 2.11 5.84 9.37
CA LEU A 284 2.94 5.03 10.25
C LEU A 284 4.25 5.74 10.55
N THR A 285 4.81 5.52 11.73
CA THR A 285 6.15 6.02 12.07
C THR A 285 7.20 5.15 11.40
N ILE A 286 8.16 5.77 10.70
CA ILE A 286 9.34 5.11 10.15
C ILE A 286 10.46 5.22 11.17
N LEU A 287 11.23 4.15 11.34
CA LEU A 287 12.39 4.09 12.23
C LEU A 287 13.64 3.82 11.41
N LEU A 288 14.55 4.79 11.35
CA LEU A 288 15.82 4.68 10.65
C LEU A 288 16.95 4.47 11.68
N PRO A 289 17.61 3.30 11.66
CA PRO A 289 18.79 3.06 12.52
C PRO A 289 20.03 3.75 11.93
N GLN A 290 20.59 4.71 12.63
CA GLN A 290 21.86 5.37 12.29
C GLN A 290 21.90 5.97 10.86
N PRO A 291 20.95 6.79 10.46
CA PRO A 291 20.91 7.31 9.10
C PRO A 291 22.00 8.38 8.84
N ALA A 292 22.48 8.43 7.60
CA ALA A 292 23.21 9.58 7.05
C ALA A 292 22.24 10.65 6.57
N ALA A 293 22.64 11.90 6.64
CA ALA A 293 21.93 12.98 5.94
C ALA A 293 22.35 13.05 4.47
N VAL A 294 21.41 13.42 3.60
CA VAL A 294 21.62 13.61 2.17
C VAL A 294 21.34 15.07 1.82
N ALA A 295 22.18 15.70 1.00
CA ALA A 295 22.00 17.08 0.59
C ALA A 295 21.94 17.18 -0.94
N GLN A 296 21.12 18.09 -1.44
CA GLN A 296 21.05 18.43 -2.85
C GLN A 296 22.23 19.32 -3.24
N LEU A 297 22.82 19.08 -4.41
CA LEU A 297 23.84 19.97 -4.99
C LEU A 297 23.17 21.16 -5.68
N ALA A 298 23.96 22.25 -5.87
CA ALA A 298 23.52 23.37 -6.67
C ALA A 298 23.29 22.96 -8.14
N ASP A 299 22.31 23.60 -8.79
CA ASP A 299 21.96 23.38 -10.20
C ASP A 299 21.68 21.92 -10.55
N PRO A 300 20.66 21.29 -9.92
CA PRO A 300 20.35 19.89 -10.13
C PRO A 300 19.84 19.60 -11.54
N LYS A 301 20.26 18.47 -12.10
CA LYS A 301 19.77 17.96 -13.39
C LYS A 301 18.45 17.19 -13.25
N TRP A 302 17.95 17.03 -12.04
CA TRP A 302 16.78 16.28 -11.65
C TRP A 302 15.77 17.18 -10.94
N ASP A 303 14.49 16.86 -11.03
CA ASP A 303 13.48 17.34 -10.05
C ASP A 303 13.70 16.53 -8.78
N ILE A 304 14.28 17.17 -7.75
CA ILE A 304 14.66 16.54 -6.48
C ILE A 304 13.66 16.97 -5.41
N LYS A 305 13.01 15.99 -4.78
CA LYS A 305 12.06 16.23 -3.70
C LYS A 305 12.45 15.44 -2.46
N PRO A 306 12.55 16.09 -1.30
CA PRO A 306 12.73 15.38 -0.05
C PRO A 306 11.48 14.53 0.24
N ILE A 307 11.69 13.33 0.78
CA ILE A 307 10.62 12.42 1.19
C ILE A 307 10.71 12.05 2.67
N LEU A 308 11.87 12.19 3.28
CA LEU A 308 12.08 12.01 4.71
C LEU A 308 12.94 13.16 5.26
N HIS A 309 12.53 13.69 6.43
CA HIS A 309 13.30 14.64 7.23
C HIS A 309 13.45 14.15 8.66
N SER A 310 14.56 14.49 9.28
CA SER A 310 14.70 14.42 10.72
C SER A 310 13.94 15.56 11.44
N SER A 311 13.91 15.54 12.77
CA SER A 311 13.28 16.63 13.55
C SER A 311 14.16 17.89 13.66
N ASP A 312 13.57 18.99 14.12
CA ASP A 312 14.28 20.23 14.43
C ASP A 312 15.31 20.07 15.60
N LYS A 313 15.27 18.95 16.32
CA LYS A 313 16.17 18.63 17.45
C LYS A 313 17.27 17.65 17.06
N SER A 314 17.47 17.44 15.78
CA SER A 314 18.49 16.56 15.22
C SER A 314 19.70 17.34 14.74
N TRP A 315 20.78 16.64 14.49
CA TRP A 315 22.00 17.12 13.80
C TRP A 315 22.78 15.93 13.23
N ASN A 316 23.72 16.18 12.32
CA ASN A 316 24.66 15.15 11.87
C ASN A 316 25.84 15.10 12.86
N GLU A 317 25.88 14.11 13.73
CA GLU A 317 26.97 13.85 14.67
C GLU A 317 28.17 13.27 13.95
N THR A 318 29.32 13.97 14.02
CA THR A 318 30.57 13.54 13.38
C THR A 318 31.54 12.91 14.39
N GLY A 319 31.22 13.02 15.68
CA GLY A 319 31.98 12.46 16.78
C GLY A 319 31.58 11.04 17.16
N HIS A 320 31.95 10.66 18.39
CA HIS A 320 31.60 9.34 18.93
C HIS A 320 30.15 9.32 19.45
N ILE A 321 29.36 8.41 18.95
CA ILE A 321 28.01 8.12 19.48
C ILE A 321 28.12 7.02 20.54
N PRO A 322 27.77 7.29 21.82
CA PRO A 322 27.79 6.28 22.87
C PRO A 322 26.85 5.12 22.54
N LYS A 323 27.33 3.90 22.75
CA LYS A 323 26.50 2.70 22.60
C LYS A 323 25.55 2.54 23.79
N ALA A 324 24.49 1.78 23.60
CA ALA A 324 23.55 1.45 24.69
C ALA A 324 24.30 0.85 25.89
N GLY A 325 24.20 1.52 27.05
CA GLY A 325 24.90 1.13 28.30
C GLY A 325 26.21 1.88 28.56
N GLU A 326 26.71 2.68 27.63
CA GLU A 326 27.75 3.67 27.90
C GLU A 326 27.14 4.93 28.54
N ALA A 327 27.88 5.61 29.42
CA ALA A 327 27.41 6.86 30.03
C ALA A 327 27.21 7.89 28.91
N SER A 328 25.96 8.21 28.59
CA SER A 328 25.62 9.25 27.60
C SER A 328 25.76 10.61 28.27
N ASP A 329 26.97 11.04 28.53
CA ASP A 329 27.21 12.44 28.85
C ASP A 329 26.97 13.27 27.62
N THR A 330 25.67 13.44 27.35
CA THR A 330 25.06 14.43 26.45
C THR A 330 25.83 14.65 25.16
N ILE A 331 25.55 13.84 24.15
CA ILE A 331 25.86 14.21 22.77
C ILE A 331 25.25 15.59 22.55
N ARG A 332 26.06 16.55 22.11
CA ARG A 332 25.64 17.91 21.81
C ARG A 332 26.21 18.29 20.47
N GLN A 333 25.41 18.98 19.68
CA GLN A 333 25.87 19.53 18.42
C GLN A 333 27.13 20.40 18.62
N ASP A 334 28.16 20.14 17.83
CA ASP A 334 29.39 20.89 17.73
C ASP A 334 29.52 21.57 16.36
N ALA A 335 29.16 22.85 16.30
CA ALA A 335 29.26 23.62 15.06
C ALA A 335 30.70 23.78 14.56
N ASP A 336 31.69 23.75 15.48
CA ASP A 336 33.11 23.88 15.11
C ASP A 336 33.64 22.58 14.48
N ALA A 337 33.01 21.44 14.73
CA ALA A 337 33.24 20.17 14.05
C ALA A 337 32.56 20.09 12.66
N GLY A 338 31.83 21.12 12.26
CA GLY A 338 31.11 21.16 10.99
C GLY A 338 29.75 20.46 11.02
N GLU A 339 29.21 20.24 12.21
CA GLU A 339 27.89 19.63 12.39
C GLU A 339 26.77 20.60 12.04
N ILE A 340 25.79 20.12 11.30
CA ILE A 340 24.67 20.90 10.76
C ILE A 340 23.41 20.57 11.58
N PRO A 341 22.72 21.59 12.14
CA PRO A 341 21.46 21.37 12.85
C PRO A 341 20.35 20.93 11.89
N GLY A 342 19.40 20.18 12.45
CA GLY A 342 18.19 19.78 11.75
C GLY A 342 17.18 20.93 11.54
N PRO A 343 16.12 20.66 10.76
CA PRO A 343 15.81 19.37 10.14
C PRO A 343 16.77 19.03 8.97
N LEU A 344 17.21 17.81 8.89
CA LEU A 344 18.09 17.30 7.84
C LEU A 344 17.31 16.38 6.90
N ASP A 345 17.60 16.46 5.60
CA ASP A 345 17.03 15.54 4.63
C ASP A 345 17.70 14.16 4.77
N LEU A 346 16.89 13.11 4.87
CA LEU A 346 17.35 11.73 5.03
C LEU A 346 17.07 10.90 3.78
N ALA A 347 16.16 11.35 2.93
CA ALA A 347 15.88 10.70 1.67
C ALA A 347 15.34 11.68 0.62
N PHE A 348 15.75 11.46 -0.62
CA PHE A 348 15.26 12.16 -1.79
C PHE A 348 14.63 11.22 -2.80
N ALA A 349 13.53 11.65 -3.41
CA ALA A 349 13.00 11.14 -4.67
C ALA A 349 13.41 12.08 -5.80
N LEU A 350 14.02 11.54 -6.83
CA LEU A 350 14.51 12.26 -7.99
C LEU A 350 13.74 11.79 -9.22
N SER A 351 13.28 12.73 -10.04
CA SER A 351 12.65 12.39 -11.31
C SER A 351 13.09 13.29 -12.45
N ARG A 352 13.04 12.76 -13.66
CA ARG A 352 13.24 13.49 -14.91
C ARG A 352 12.59 12.75 -16.07
N VAL A 353 12.41 13.44 -17.21
CA VAL A 353 12.01 12.76 -18.43
C VAL A 353 13.12 11.81 -18.88
N SER A 354 12.79 10.52 -19.04
CA SER A 354 13.76 9.52 -19.46
C SER A 354 14.31 9.83 -20.87
N PRO A 355 15.60 9.66 -21.10
CA PRO A 355 16.21 9.72 -22.44
C PRO A 355 15.78 8.52 -23.33
N ARG A 356 15.13 7.50 -22.79
CA ARG A 356 14.62 6.36 -23.55
C ARG A 356 13.55 6.78 -24.56
N PRO A 357 13.37 6.02 -25.67
CA PRO A 357 12.38 6.38 -26.71
C PRO A 357 10.94 6.49 -26.22
N ASP A 358 10.57 5.74 -25.16
CA ASP A 358 9.24 5.76 -24.55
C ASP A 358 8.98 7.03 -23.75
N ARG A 359 10.01 7.84 -23.47
CA ARG A 359 9.96 9.11 -22.72
C ARG A 359 9.19 9.04 -21.41
N ARG A 360 9.16 7.88 -20.78
CA ARG A 360 8.57 7.72 -19.44
C ARG A 360 9.38 8.52 -18.44
N GLU A 361 8.80 8.74 -17.27
CA GLU A 361 9.52 9.34 -16.15
C GLU A 361 10.62 8.37 -15.68
N GLN A 362 11.86 8.85 -15.62
CA GLN A 362 12.96 8.15 -14.96
C GLN A 362 12.94 8.51 -13.48
N ARG A 363 13.09 7.55 -12.61
CA ARG A 363 12.92 7.70 -11.17
C ARG A 363 14.10 7.12 -10.41
N VAL A 364 14.60 7.87 -9.44
CA VAL A 364 15.67 7.46 -8.55
C VAL A 364 15.28 7.82 -7.11
N VAL A 365 15.61 6.94 -6.17
CA VAL A 365 15.48 7.25 -4.74
C VAL A 365 16.83 7.06 -4.08
N VAL A 366 17.21 8.02 -3.25
CA VAL A 366 18.40 7.96 -2.40
C VAL A 366 17.95 8.06 -0.95
N ILE A 367 18.35 7.09 -0.14
CA ILE A 367 17.99 7.02 1.29
C ILE A 367 19.29 6.86 2.08
N GLY A 368 19.48 7.70 3.10
CA GLY A 368 20.66 7.71 3.98
C GLY A 368 20.69 6.55 4.99
N ASP A 369 19.87 5.53 4.80
CA ASP A 369 19.76 4.36 5.66
C ASP A 369 19.32 3.16 4.84
N GLY A 370 20.04 2.05 4.91
CA GLY A 370 19.63 0.78 4.31
C GLY A 370 19.17 -0.21 5.38
N ASP A 371 19.48 0.05 6.64
CA ASP A 371 19.14 -0.80 7.78
C ASP A 371 17.64 -0.92 8.00
N PHE A 372 16.86 0.10 7.66
CA PHE A 372 15.41 0.09 7.87
C PHE A 372 14.71 -1.06 7.11
N LEU A 373 15.28 -1.55 6.01
CA LEU A 373 14.77 -2.70 5.23
C LEU A 373 15.40 -4.04 5.62
N SER A 374 16.39 -4.02 6.54
CA SER A 374 17.07 -5.23 6.98
C SER A 374 16.13 -6.20 7.70
N ASN A 375 16.51 -7.47 7.72
CA ASN A 375 15.76 -8.52 8.43
C ASN A 375 15.49 -8.19 9.90
N THR A 376 16.38 -7.40 10.55
CA THR A 376 16.21 -6.96 11.93
C THR A 376 15.21 -5.82 12.06
N SER A 377 15.24 -4.84 11.16
CA SER A 377 14.53 -3.57 11.32
C SER A 377 13.22 -3.49 10.52
N LEU A 378 12.98 -4.43 9.62
CA LEU A 378 11.82 -4.45 8.73
C LEU A 378 10.47 -4.42 9.47
N GLY A 379 10.42 -5.01 10.66
CA GLY A 379 9.21 -5.05 11.48
C GLY A 379 8.99 -3.79 12.34
N ASN A 380 9.91 -2.84 12.31
CA ASN A 380 9.82 -1.62 13.12
C ASN A 380 8.87 -0.61 12.46
N GLY A 381 7.83 -0.22 13.18
CA GLY A 381 6.87 0.78 12.69
C GLY A 381 6.35 0.48 11.30
N GLY A 382 6.43 1.46 10.41
CA GLY A 382 6.00 1.40 9.01
C GLY A 382 7.13 1.15 8.01
N ASN A 383 8.27 0.59 8.42
CA ASN A 383 9.45 0.42 7.55
C ASN A 383 9.15 -0.42 6.31
N ARG A 384 8.44 -1.55 6.52
CA ARG A 384 8.04 -2.45 5.41
C ARG A 384 7.15 -1.74 4.40
N GLU A 385 6.11 -1.07 4.88
CA GLU A 385 5.14 -0.37 4.07
C GLU A 385 5.77 0.79 3.30
N PHE A 386 6.67 1.53 3.94
CA PHE A 386 7.41 2.60 3.29
C PHE A 386 8.34 2.04 2.19
N GLY A 387 9.11 0.99 2.48
CA GLY A 387 9.94 0.32 1.50
C GLY A 387 9.14 -0.18 0.29
N GLN A 388 7.96 -0.77 0.51
CA GLN A 388 7.07 -1.19 -0.57
C GLN A 388 6.62 -0.01 -1.44
N ARG A 389 6.23 1.11 -0.85
CA ARG A 389 5.84 2.32 -1.58
C ARG A 389 7.00 2.92 -2.38
N VAL A 390 8.22 2.86 -1.86
CA VAL A 390 9.42 3.27 -2.60
C VAL A 390 9.61 2.42 -3.86
N PHE A 391 9.48 1.09 -3.74
CA PHE A 391 9.58 0.19 -4.88
C PHE A 391 8.44 0.39 -5.87
N ASP A 392 7.21 0.55 -5.40
CA ASP A 392 6.05 0.80 -6.23
C ASP A 392 6.23 2.08 -7.06
N TRP A 393 6.71 3.15 -6.44
CA TRP A 393 6.99 4.40 -7.14
C TRP A 393 8.13 4.23 -8.16
N LEU A 394 9.26 3.62 -7.79
CA LEU A 394 10.40 3.40 -8.68
C LEU A 394 10.05 2.56 -9.90
N LEU A 395 9.13 1.63 -9.77
CA LEU A 395 8.67 0.75 -10.85
C LEU A 395 7.52 1.35 -11.68
N GLY A 396 7.04 2.56 -11.33
CA GLY A 396 5.90 3.20 -11.98
C GLY A 396 4.57 2.54 -11.62
N ASP A 397 4.50 1.95 -10.43
CA ASP A 397 3.33 1.28 -9.88
C ASP A 397 2.66 2.13 -8.77
N ASP A 398 2.94 3.41 -8.73
CA ASP A 398 2.40 4.40 -7.78
C ASP A 398 0.89 4.65 -7.94
N ASP A 399 0.30 4.18 -9.03
CA ASP A 399 -1.14 4.05 -9.21
C ASP A 399 -1.70 2.73 -8.64
N GLN A 400 -0.89 1.97 -7.86
CA GLN A 400 -1.41 0.79 -7.17
C GLN A 400 -2.64 1.17 -6.34
N ILE A 401 -3.63 0.31 -6.43
CA ILE A 401 -4.92 0.49 -5.78
C ILE A 401 -4.70 0.47 -4.27
N VAL A 402 -4.49 1.65 -3.71
CA VAL A 402 -4.62 1.84 -2.27
C VAL A 402 -6.12 1.94 -2.01
N VAL A 403 -6.72 0.84 -1.62
CA VAL A 403 -8.08 0.86 -1.09
C VAL A 403 -7.95 1.33 0.36
N PRO A 404 -8.44 2.53 0.70
CA PRO A 404 -8.52 2.92 2.11
C PRO A 404 -9.29 1.83 2.86
N ASP A 405 -8.79 1.43 4.01
CA ASP A 405 -9.53 0.51 4.87
C ASP A 405 -10.92 1.09 5.11
N LYS A 406 -11.93 0.46 4.52
CA LYS A 406 -13.34 0.78 4.73
C LYS A 406 -13.79 0.21 6.08
N THR A 407 -12.95 0.36 7.10
CA THR A 407 -13.39 0.14 8.48
C THR A 407 -14.42 1.20 8.77
N ALA A 408 -15.69 0.80 8.78
CA ALA A 408 -16.71 1.63 9.40
C ALA A 408 -16.15 2.01 10.79
N PRO A 409 -16.00 3.29 11.11
CA PRO A 409 -15.67 3.66 12.47
C PRO A 409 -16.68 2.93 13.34
N ASP A 410 -16.17 2.18 14.32
CA ASP A 410 -17.00 1.44 15.27
C ASP A 410 -17.81 2.49 16.04
N ARG A 411 -18.91 2.94 15.43
CA ARG A 411 -19.88 3.81 16.05
C ARG A 411 -20.68 2.92 16.99
N ALA A 412 -20.02 2.56 18.09
CA ALA A 412 -20.78 2.15 19.26
C ALA A 412 -21.80 3.25 19.51
N LEU A 413 -23.07 2.89 19.40
CA LEU A 413 -24.16 3.83 19.68
C LEU A 413 -24.09 4.14 21.18
N ALA A 414 -23.23 5.09 21.53
CA ALA A 414 -23.11 5.58 22.90
C ALA A 414 -24.30 6.51 23.17
N LEU A 415 -25.48 5.90 23.31
CA LEU A 415 -26.65 6.61 23.78
C LEU A 415 -26.45 6.89 25.27
N SER A 416 -26.52 8.16 25.64
CA SER A 416 -26.62 8.55 27.05
C SER A 416 -27.90 7.95 27.67
N GLN A 417 -27.89 7.75 28.97
CA GLN A 417 -29.10 7.24 29.67
C GLN A 417 -30.35 8.08 29.42
N ALA A 418 -30.17 9.39 29.19
CA ALA A 418 -31.26 10.31 28.85
C ALA A 418 -31.81 10.03 27.44
N GLU A 419 -30.96 9.80 26.45
CA GLU A 419 -31.39 9.48 25.07
C GLU A 419 -32.05 8.10 24.97
N LEU A 420 -31.54 7.10 25.70
CA LEU A 420 -32.19 5.80 25.87
C LEU A 420 -33.57 5.93 26.51
N GLY A 421 -33.69 6.81 27.52
CA GLY A 421 -34.97 7.11 28.17
C GLY A 421 -35.99 7.73 27.22
N VAL A 422 -35.57 8.73 26.43
CA VAL A 422 -36.41 9.39 25.40
C VAL A 422 -36.83 8.39 24.32
N LEU A 423 -35.90 7.58 23.81
CA LEU A 423 -36.18 6.57 22.78
C LEU A 423 -37.19 5.53 23.29
N SER A 424 -36.99 5.04 24.51
CA SER A 424 -37.89 4.10 25.17
C SER A 424 -39.28 4.70 25.36
N PHE A 425 -39.37 5.95 25.81
CA PHE A 425 -40.66 6.65 26.00
C PHE A 425 -41.39 6.81 24.66
N VAL A 426 -40.69 7.24 23.59
CA VAL A 426 -41.30 7.42 22.26
C VAL A 426 -41.85 6.09 21.71
N PHE A 427 -41.09 5.00 21.77
CA PHE A 427 -41.54 3.73 21.21
C PHE A 427 -42.50 2.97 22.10
N LEU A 428 -42.35 3.02 23.43
CA LEU A 428 -43.22 2.27 24.35
C LEU A 428 -44.56 2.96 24.64
N ILE A 429 -44.57 4.28 24.64
CA ILE A 429 -45.74 5.07 25.02
C ILE A 429 -46.24 5.95 23.86
N GLY A 430 -45.34 6.68 23.19
CA GLY A 430 -45.70 7.63 22.14
C GLY A 430 -46.39 7.01 20.94
N VAL A 431 -45.76 5.96 20.38
CA VAL A 431 -46.30 5.27 19.19
C VAL A 431 -47.62 4.55 19.48
N PRO A 432 -47.78 3.76 20.57
CA PRO A 432 -49.07 3.16 20.93
C PRO A 432 -50.18 4.19 21.21
N LEU A 433 -49.84 5.31 21.87
CA LEU A 433 -50.81 6.37 22.16
C LEU A 433 -51.28 7.03 20.84
N LEU A 434 -50.37 7.31 19.92
CA LEU A 434 -50.70 7.85 18.61
C LEU A 434 -51.59 6.93 17.79
N LEU A 435 -51.33 5.64 17.83
CA LEU A 435 -52.15 4.63 17.17
C LEU A 435 -53.55 4.51 17.85
N ALA A 436 -53.62 4.60 19.17
CA ALA A 436 -54.88 4.57 19.89
C ALA A 436 -55.73 5.82 19.62
N VAL A 437 -55.11 6.99 19.58
CA VAL A 437 -55.78 8.27 19.25
C VAL A 437 -56.28 8.26 17.80
N THR A 438 -55.48 7.85 16.86
CA THR A 438 -55.88 7.74 15.45
C THR A 438 -56.95 6.68 15.24
N GLY A 439 -56.87 5.53 15.91
CA GLY A 439 -57.91 4.51 15.88
C GLY A 439 -59.24 4.96 16.44
N THR A 440 -59.23 5.64 17.61
CA THR A 440 -60.45 6.21 18.21
C THR A 440 -61.01 7.37 17.39
N PHE A 441 -60.19 8.19 16.77
CA PHE A 441 -60.64 9.26 15.87
C PHE A 441 -61.34 8.71 14.62
N ILE A 442 -60.76 7.67 13.99
CA ILE A 442 -61.33 6.98 12.82
C ILE A 442 -62.64 6.31 13.19
N TRP A 443 -62.68 5.63 14.35
CA TRP A 443 -63.90 4.99 14.86
C TRP A 443 -65.00 6.00 15.13
N TRP A 444 -64.71 7.12 15.81
CA TRP A 444 -65.65 8.21 16.09
C TRP A 444 -66.18 8.86 14.80
N ARG A 445 -65.33 9.09 13.81
CA ARG A 445 -65.73 9.63 12.51
C ARG A 445 -66.62 8.66 11.70
N ARG A 446 -66.39 7.35 11.81
CA ARG A 446 -67.28 6.33 11.19
C ARG A 446 -68.61 6.21 11.87
N ARG A 447 -68.72 6.48 13.17
CA ARG A 447 -69.96 6.40 13.95
C ARG A 447 -70.88 7.63 13.75
N ARG A 448 -70.35 8.70 13.20
CA ARG A 448 -71.11 9.92 12.89
C ARG A 448 -71.58 10.02 11.44
N ARG A 449 -71.24 9.05 10.63
CA ARG A 449 -71.81 8.83 9.30
C ARG A 449 -72.81 7.66 9.32
#